data_9868173bbf24bb29224a87797737e216
#
_entry.id   9868173bbf24bb29224a87797737e216
#
_cell.length_a   1.000
_cell.length_b   1.000
_cell.length_c   1.000
_cell.angle_alpha   90.00
_cell.angle_beta   90.00
_cell.angle_gamma   90.00
#
_symmetry.space_group_name_H-M   'P 1'
#
loop_
_entity.id
_entity.type
_entity.pdbx_description
1 polymer ?
#
loop_
_entity_poly.entity_id
_entity_poly.type
_entity_poly.pdbx_seq_one_letter_code
_entity_poly.pdbx_strand_id
1 'polypeptide(L)'
;MSHKTAATVAHTIGIDTGKNTLHLIGLDDQGAIVLRENVARGRITARLANVPRCLIGIEAGMATHYVARELSALGHDVKQVPPAYAKPFRQGHKNDFRDAYAIAEAVQRPSTRCVPVKTDDQLDLQALHRVRSRLVGQRTAVINQIRSFLLEHGIAIRQGLRFLRQQLPDILAKRSDVLSPRMIRIIEDLSGDWRRLDERIEHITAEIEVLAQGSESCRQLMTVPGVGPIIASAMVAAIGNGTAFAKGRDFAAWLGLIPKQMSTGDRTILGRITKRGNRYLRTLFMQGARVILLRPANWMKHSFGPWLTAAANRLHHNVLATALANKLARIARTVLMQARSYEARVEPRTA
;
A
#
# COMPACT_ATOMS: atom_id res chain seq x y z
N MET A 1 -3.79 -48.45 36.53
CA MET A 1 -3.27 -48.17 35.17
C MET A 1 -3.31 -46.66 34.99
N SER A 2 -2.15 -46.03 35.07
CA SER A 2 -2.04 -44.57 34.90
C SER A 2 -2.08 -44.24 33.40
N HIS A 3 -3.21 -43.71 32.93
CA HIS A 3 -3.25 -43.11 31.59
C HIS A 3 -2.33 -41.89 31.59
N LYS A 4 -1.11 -42.05 31.05
CA LYS A 4 -0.32 -40.91 30.59
C LYS A 4 -1.14 -40.19 29.51
N THR A 5 -1.83 -39.13 29.92
CA THR A 5 -2.43 -38.18 28.99
C THR A 5 -1.31 -37.68 28.09
N ALA A 6 -1.30 -38.06 26.80
CA ALA A 6 -0.37 -37.53 25.82
C ALA A 6 -0.49 -36.00 25.88
N ALA A 7 0.64 -35.32 26.05
CA ALA A 7 0.64 -33.86 26.06
C ALA A 7 -0.01 -33.37 24.76
N THR A 8 -1.18 -32.76 24.87
CA THR A 8 -1.95 -32.29 23.73
C THR A 8 -1.15 -31.18 23.06
N VAL A 9 -0.66 -31.46 21.86
CA VAL A 9 0.22 -30.57 21.11
C VAL A 9 -0.63 -29.55 20.34
N ALA A 10 -0.27 -28.29 20.40
CA ALA A 10 -0.93 -27.29 19.60
C ALA A 10 -0.61 -27.52 18.10
N HIS A 11 -1.64 -27.81 17.31
CA HIS A 11 -1.56 -27.96 15.85
C HIS A 11 -1.54 -26.58 15.15
N THR A 12 -2.29 -25.63 15.70
CA THR A 12 -2.36 -24.26 15.19
C THR A 12 -2.28 -23.26 16.35
N ILE A 13 -1.48 -22.20 16.17
CA ILE A 13 -1.37 -21.12 17.14
C ILE A 13 -1.80 -19.81 16.49
N GLY A 14 -2.75 -19.11 17.12
CA GLY A 14 -3.09 -17.72 16.76
C GLY A 14 -2.41 -16.75 17.72
N ILE A 15 -1.81 -15.70 17.16
CA ILE A 15 -1.08 -14.67 17.91
C ILE A 15 -1.71 -13.31 17.62
N ASP A 16 -2.29 -12.69 18.63
CA ASP A 16 -2.64 -11.28 18.62
C ASP A 16 -1.46 -10.45 19.14
N THR A 17 -1.10 -9.40 18.40
CA THR A 17 0.13 -8.65 18.63
C THR A 17 -0.11 -7.31 19.31
N GLY A 18 0.03 -7.25 20.63
CA GLY A 18 0.15 -5.99 21.37
C GLY A 18 1.55 -5.35 21.22
N LYS A 19 1.71 -4.13 21.72
CA LYS A 19 2.99 -3.41 21.66
C LYS A 19 4.11 -4.14 22.40
N ASN A 20 3.87 -4.55 23.63
CA ASN A 20 4.85 -5.18 24.52
C ASN A 20 4.53 -6.66 24.81
N THR A 21 3.28 -7.05 24.69
CA THR A 21 2.77 -8.38 25.03
C THR A 21 2.04 -8.97 23.84
N LEU A 22 2.22 -10.27 23.63
CA LEU A 22 1.53 -11.07 22.62
C LEU A 22 0.59 -12.03 23.33
N HIS A 23 -0.64 -12.17 22.82
CA HIS A 23 -1.61 -13.13 23.34
C HIS A 23 -1.66 -14.34 22.40
N LEU A 24 -1.51 -15.51 22.96
CA LEU A 24 -1.42 -16.77 22.24
C LEU A 24 -2.60 -17.67 22.59
N ILE A 25 -3.23 -18.23 21.57
CA ILE A 25 -4.18 -19.34 21.67
C ILE A 25 -3.67 -20.45 20.75
N GLY A 26 -3.42 -21.63 21.33
CA GLY A 26 -3.12 -22.85 20.60
C GLY A 26 -4.31 -23.78 20.55
N LEU A 27 -4.60 -24.30 19.37
CA LEU A 27 -5.66 -25.27 19.11
C LEU A 27 -5.05 -26.61 18.72
N ASP A 28 -5.63 -27.70 19.17
CA ASP A 28 -5.32 -29.04 18.68
C ASP A 28 -5.96 -29.30 17.31
N ASP A 29 -5.88 -30.53 16.81
CA ASP A 29 -6.45 -30.96 15.54
C ASP A 29 -7.99 -30.98 15.54
N GLN A 30 -8.61 -31.04 16.71
CA GLN A 30 -10.06 -30.99 16.90
C GLN A 30 -10.59 -29.56 17.14
N GLY A 31 -9.69 -28.58 17.29
CA GLY A 31 -10.05 -27.19 17.56
C GLY A 31 -10.23 -26.86 19.03
N ALA A 32 -9.88 -27.78 19.96
CA ALA A 32 -9.90 -27.50 21.39
C ALA A 32 -8.69 -26.62 21.79
N ILE A 33 -8.90 -25.72 22.76
CA ILE A 33 -7.82 -24.85 23.25
C ILE A 33 -6.89 -25.65 24.17
N VAL A 34 -5.65 -25.83 23.74
CA VAL A 34 -4.59 -26.54 24.47
C VAL A 34 -3.49 -25.62 24.99
N LEU A 35 -3.45 -24.39 24.49
CA LEU A 35 -2.52 -23.34 24.92
C LEU A 35 -3.28 -22.01 25.05
N ARG A 36 -3.14 -21.35 26.21
CA ARG A 36 -3.66 -20.00 26.43
C ARG A 36 -2.71 -19.25 27.34
N GLU A 37 -1.95 -18.33 26.77
CA GLU A 37 -0.97 -17.56 27.53
C GLU A 37 -0.72 -16.18 26.91
N ASN A 38 -0.15 -15.28 27.71
CA ASN A 38 0.44 -14.04 27.22
C ASN A 38 1.97 -14.12 27.39
N VAL A 39 2.68 -13.59 26.39
CA VAL A 39 4.13 -13.65 26.35
C VAL A 39 4.70 -12.26 26.06
N ALA A 40 5.71 -11.84 26.82
CA ALA A 40 6.43 -10.63 26.49
C ALA A 40 7.04 -10.74 25.09
N ARG A 41 6.93 -9.70 24.28
CA ARG A 41 7.39 -9.69 22.87
C ARG A 41 8.83 -10.22 22.70
N GLY A 42 9.76 -9.79 23.58
CA GLY A 42 11.15 -10.24 23.51
C GLY A 42 11.40 -11.70 23.94
N ARG A 43 10.37 -12.39 24.44
CA ARG A 43 10.47 -13.81 24.87
C ARG A 43 9.75 -14.78 23.92
N ILE A 44 9.10 -14.28 22.86
CA ILE A 44 8.27 -15.11 21.99
C ILE A 44 9.07 -16.24 21.31
N THR A 45 10.25 -15.92 20.79
CA THR A 45 11.14 -16.87 20.11
C THR A 45 11.58 -17.99 21.07
N ALA A 46 12.05 -17.62 22.27
CA ALA A 46 12.44 -18.59 23.30
C ALA A 46 11.25 -19.45 23.78
N ARG A 47 10.06 -18.86 23.88
CA ARG A 47 8.85 -19.59 24.31
C ARG A 47 8.40 -20.62 23.27
N LEU A 48 8.45 -20.29 21.99
CA LEU A 48 8.00 -21.19 20.93
C LEU A 48 9.11 -22.11 20.37
N ALA A 49 10.37 -21.91 20.75
CA ALA A 49 11.48 -22.77 20.33
C ALA A 49 11.29 -24.27 20.72
N ASN A 50 10.62 -24.53 21.86
CA ASN A 50 10.36 -25.86 22.35
C ASN A 50 8.96 -26.41 21.98
N VAL A 51 8.18 -25.64 21.19
CA VAL A 51 6.89 -26.11 20.68
C VAL A 51 7.12 -26.86 19.37
N PRO A 52 6.51 -28.04 19.17
CA PRO A 52 6.58 -28.73 17.89
C PRO A 52 6.16 -27.84 16.72
N ARG A 53 6.73 -28.08 15.55
CA ARG A 53 6.39 -27.31 14.35
C ARG A 53 4.88 -27.32 14.10
N CYS A 54 4.30 -26.14 13.97
CA CYS A 54 2.87 -25.98 13.79
C CYS A 54 2.56 -24.80 12.88
N LEU A 55 1.29 -24.68 12.48
CA LEU A 55 0.77 -23.50 11.76
C LEU A 55 0.61 -22.34 12.73
N ILE A 56 1.18 -21.17 12.41
CA ILE A 56 1.04 -19.97 13.22
C ILE A 56 0.37 -18.86 12.42
N GLY A 57 -0.78 -18.40 12.89
CA GLY A 57 -1.44 -17.20 12.41
C GLY A 57 -1.02 -15.99 13.23
N ILE A 58 -0.63 -14.88 12.58
CA ILE A 58 -0.38 -13.60 13.25
C ILE A 58 -1.25 -12.54 12.58
N GLU A 59 -1.92 -11.66 13.35
CA GLU A 59 -2.68 -10.58 12.74
C GLU A 59 -1.74 -9.62 11.98
N ALA A 60 -2.05 -9.34 10.71
CA ALA A 60 -1.25 -8.44 9.89
C ALA A 60 -1.33 -6.99 10.41
N GLY A 61 -0.26 -6.49 10.99
CA GLY A 61 -0.19 -5.19 11.64
C GLY A 61 1.23 -4.62 11.75
N MET A 62 1.43 -3.71 12.70
CA MET A 62 2.76 -3.18 13.01
C MET A 62 3.61 -4.23 13.73
N ALA A 63 4.91 -4.27 13.39
CA ALA A 63 5.91 -5.15 14.02
C ALA A 63 5.63 -6.65 13.92
N THR A 64 4.72 -7.07 13.03
CA THR A 64 4.39 -8.49 12.83
C THR A 64 5.36 -9.20 11.92
N HIS A 65 5.97 -8.49 10.97
CA HIS A 65 6.95 -9.08 10.04
C HIS A 65 8.19 -9.61 10.76
N TYR A 66 8.72 -8.87 11.74
CA TYR A 66 9.83 -9.33 12.56
C TYR A 66 9.49 -10.64 13.30
N VAL A 67 8.38 -10.65 14.05
CA VAL A 67 7.93 -11.85 14.78
C VAL A 67 7.69 -13.02 13.82
N ALA A 68 7.11 -12.76 12.66
CA ALA A 68 6.88 -13.80 11.66
C ALA A 68 8.19 -14.39 11.14
N ARG A 69 9.23 -13.58 10.88
CA ARG A 69 10.54 -14.09 10.45
C ARG A 69 11.22 -14.92 11.53
N GLU A 70 11.21 -14.43 12.77
CA GLU A 70 11.77 -15.17 13.92
C GLU A 70 11.13 -16.55 14.08
N LEU A 71 9.79 -16.60 14.05
CA LEU A 71 9.09 -17.88 14.22
C LEU A 71 9.22 -18.79 12.99
N SER A 72 9.32 -18.22 11.79
CA SER A 72 9.64 -19.02 10.58
C SER A 72 11.04 -19.62 10.65
N ALA A 73 12.02 -18.90 11.25
CA ALA A 73 13.38 -19.43 11.45
C ALA A 73 13.42 -20.62 12.41
N LEU A 74 12.46 -20.73 13.35
CA LEU A 74 12.27 -21.92 14.19
C LEU A 74 11.62 -23.09 13.44
N GLY A 75 11.21 -22.89 12.19
CA GLY A 75 10.62 -23.92 11.32
C GLY A 75 9.08 -23.99 11.40
N HIS A 76 8.39 -23.07 12.05
CA HIS A 76 6.94 -22.99 12.01
C HIS A 76 6.43 -22.48 10.64
N ASP A 77 5.21 -22.90 10.22
CA ASP A 77 4.51 -22.33 9.05
C ASP A 77 3.78 -21.06 9.50
N VAL A 78 4.42 -19.90 9.30
CA VAL A 78 3.89 -18.61 9.80
C VAL A 78 3.18 -17.84 8.70
N LYS A 79 1.92 -17.48 8.96
CA LYS A 79 1.07 -16.72 8.04
C LYS A 79 0.52 -15.46 8.70
N GLN A 80 0.58 -14.35 7.97
CA GLN A 80 -0.02 -13.09 8.42
C GLN A 80 -1.46 -12.97 7.92
N VAL A 81 -2.41 -12.96 8.86
CA VAL A 81 -3.85 -12.90 8.59
C VAL A 81 -4.32 -11.45 8.62
N PRO A 82 -4.86 -10.90 7.50
CA PRO A 82 -5.43 -9.56 7.54
C PRO A 82 -6.62 -9.48 8.51
N PRO A 83 -6.80 -8.37 9.25
CA PRO A 83 -7.90 -8.20 10.23
C PRO A 83 -9.30 -8.51 9.66
N ALA A 84 -9.50 -8.23 8.37
CA ALA A 84 -10.78 -8.50 7.71
C ALA A 84 -11.15 -9.99 7.65
N TYR A 85 -10.15 -10.89 7.66
CA TYR A 85 -10.37 -12.34 7.65
C TYR A 85 -10.44 -12.95 9.04
N ALA A 86 -9.78 -12.36 10.05
CA ALA A 86 -9.88 -12.80 11.44
C ALA A 86 -11.20 -12.34 12.09
N LYS A 87 -11.64 -11.11 11.83
CA LYS A 87 -12.82 -10.51 12.46
C LYS A 87 -14.11 -11.35 12.42
N PRO A 88 -14.47 -12.07 11.34
CA PRO A 88 -15.67 -12.91 11.31
C PRO A 88 -15.65 -14.08 12.32
N PHE A 89 -14.47 -14.53 12.74
CA PHE A 89 -14.31 -15.63 13.69
C PHE A 89 -14.29 -15.17 15.16
N ARG A 90 -14.28 -13.85 15.41
CA ARG A 90 -14.31 -13.32 16.76
C ARG A 90 -15.69 -13.45 17.36
N GLN A 91 -15.78 -14.17 18.48
CA GLN A 91 -17.01 -14.37 19.23
C GLN A 91 -17.10 -13.43 20.44
N GLY A 92 -18.23 -12.77 20.62
CA GLY A 92 -18.53 -11.91 21.76
C GLY A 92 -17.76 -10.58 21.77
N HIS A 93 -17.55 -10.03 22.99
CA HIS A 93 -16.88 -8.74 23.18
C HIS A 93 -15.39 -8.80 22.85
N LYS A 94 -14.79 -7.64 22.50
CA LYS A 94 -13.37 -7.53 22.19
C LYS A 94 -12.52 -7.92 23.39
N ASN A 95 -11.62 -8.88 23.17
CA ASN A 95 -10.64 -9.36 24.14
C ASN A 95 -9.47 -9.96 23.35
N ASP A 96 -8.25 -9.68 23.76
CA ASP A 96 -7.03 -10.05 23.05
C ASP A 96 -6.90 -11.57 22.85
N PHE A 97 -7.32 -12.40 23.82
CA PHE A 97 -7.37 -13.85 23.65
C PHE A 97 -8.45 -14.31 22.65
N ARG A 98 -9.56 -13.59 22.55
CA ARG A 98 -10.59 -13.86 21.53
C ARG A 98 -10.12 -13.44 20.15
N ASP A 99 -9.34 -12.38 20.07
CA ASP A 99 -8.70 -11.96 18.82
C ASP A 99 -7.63 -12.98 18.41
N ALA A 100 -6.81 -13.51 19.35
CA ALA A 100 -5.88 -14.60 19.09
C ALA A 100 -6.59 -15.90 18.65
N TYR A 101 -7.71 -16.26 19.29
CA TYR A 101 -8.54 -17.40 18.88
C TYR A 101 -9.07 -17.22 17.43
N ALA A 102 -9.62 -16.05 17.14
CA ALA A 102 -10.14 -15.74 15.80
C ALA A 102 -9.07 -15.83 14.73
N ILE A 103 -7.81 -15.46 15.05
CA ILE A 103 -6.66 -15.59 14.16
C ILE A 103 -6.31 -17.07 13.95
N ALA A 104 -6.31 -17.90 15.01
CA ALA A 104 -6.06 -19.34 14.94
C ALA A 104 -7.10 -20.04 14.05
N GLU A 105 -8.36 -19.67 14.16
CA GLU A 105 -9.44 -20.17 13.29
C GLU A 105 -9.29 -19.72 11.85
N ALA A 106 -9.03 -18.42 11.64
CA ALA A 106 -8.94 -17.84 10.30
C ALA A 106 -7.77 -18.39 9.48
N VAL A 107 -6.60 -18.64 10.11
CA VAL A 107 -5.39 -19.08 9.41
C VAL A 107 -5.52 -20.47 8.81
N GLN A 108 -6.37 -21.31 9.38
CA GLN A 108 -6.64 -22.67 8.92
C GLN A 108 -7.54 -22.72 7.67
N ARG A 109 -8.24 -21.63 7.34
CA ARG A 109 -9.21 -21.62 6.25
C ARG A 109 -8.53 -21.41 4.90
N PRO A 110 -8.74 -22.29 3.92
CA PRO A 110 -8.16 -22.14 2.57
C PRO A 110 -8.56 -20.84 1.87
N SER A 111 -9.72 -20.26 2.25
CA SER A 111 -10.21 -18.98 1.72
C SER A 111 -9.49 -17.75 2.30
N THR A 112 -8.72 -17.89 3.38
CA THR A 112 -7.99 -16.80 4.01
C THR A 112 -6.78 -16.41 3.16
N ARG A 113 -6.82 -15.20 2.63
CA ARG A 113 -5.72 -14.63 1.84
C ARG A 113 -4.72 -13.97 2.78
N CYS A 114 -3.67 -14.70 3.13
CA CYS A 114 -2.61 -14.22 4.00
C CYS A 114 -1.73 -13.17 3.31
N VAL A 115 -1.14 -12.27 4.11
CA VAL A 115 -0.17 -11.27 3.66
C VAL A 115 1.22 -11.91 3.67
N PRO A 116 2.02 -11.78 2.60
CA PRO A 116 3.41 -12.27 2.61
C PRO A 116 4.24 -11.59 3.70
N VAL A 117 5.11 -12.36 4.32
CA VAL A 117 6.11 -11.81 5.24
C VAL A 117 7.14 -11.03 4.43
N LYS A 118 7.39 -9.78 4.83
CA LYS A 118 8.33 -8.89 4.14
C LYS A 118 9.75 -9.12 4.64
N THR A 119 10.70 -8.98 3.71
CA THR A 119 12.13 -8.88 4.03
C THR A 119 12.45 -7.52 4.66
N ASP A 120 13.64 -7.39 5.26
CA ASP A 120 14.09 -6.09 5.81
C ASP A 120 14.24 -5.06 4.70
N ASP A 121 14.81 -5.41 3.54
CA ASP A 121 14.90 -4.51 2.38
C ASP A 121 13.53 -3.97 1.92
N GLN A 122 12.50 -4.83 1.94
CA GLN A 122 11.13 -4.40 1.61
C GLN A 122 10.56 -3.44 2.66
N LEU A 123 10.91 -3.62 3.94
CA LEU A 123 10.47 -2.74 5.02
C LEU A 123 11.18 -1.40 4.94
N ASP A 124 12.48 -1.37 4.65
CA ASP A 124 13.27 -0.15 4.49
C ASP A 124 12.79 0.65 3.28
N LEU A 125 12.60 -0.01 2.14
CA LEU A 125 12.04 0.63 0.96
C LEU A 125 10.62 1.17 1.24
N GLN A 126 9.80 0.44 1.99
CA GLN A 126 8.49 0.93 2.42
C GLN A 126 8.60 2.14 3.36
N ALA A 127 9.61 2.18 4.24
CA ALA A 127 9.87 3.30 5.12
C ALA A 127 10.24 4.55 4.32
N LEU A 128 11.13 4.46 3.33
CA LEU A 128 11.48 5.55 2.42
C LEU A 128 10.22 6.12 1.73
N HIS A 129 9.37 5.26 1.19
CA HIS A 129 8.11 5.69 0.58
C HIS A 129 7.17 6.40 1.56
N ARG A 130 7.08 5.92 2.81
CA ARG A 130 6.24 6.54 3.84
C ARG A 130 6.78 7.92 4.24
N VAL A 131 8.10 8.04 4.42
CA VAL A 131 8.75 9.32 4.73
C VAL A 131 8.55 10.30 3.58
N ARG A 132 8.81 9.89 2.34
CA ARG A 132 8.56 10.71 1.15
C ARG A 132 7.11 11.19 1.06
N SER A 133 6.16 10.30 1.26
CA SER A 133 4.72 10.63 1.22
C SER A 133 4.34 11.66 2.29
N ARG A 134 4.89 11.55 3.50
CA ARG A 134 4.68 12.51 4.59
C ARG A 134 5.26 13.88 4.22
N LEU A 135 6.50 13.93 3.72
CA LEU A 135 7.13 15.19 3.31
C LEU A 135 6.37 15.90 2.18
N VAL A 136 5.91 15.15 1.17
CA VAL A 136 5.05 15.68 0.10
C VAL A 136 3.73 16.24 0.67
N GLY A 137 3.15 15.59 1.66
CA GLY A 137 1.95 16.08 2.36
C GLY A 137 2.24 17.39 3.12
N GLN A 138 3.34 17.45 3.88
CA GLN A 138 3.77 18.65 4.59
C GLN A 138 4.03 19.82 3.64
N ARG A 139 4.76 19.59 2.55
CA ARG A 139 4.98 20.59 1.49
C ARG A 139 3.66 21.15 0.97
N THR A 140 2.71 20.26 0.67
CA THR A 140 1.39 20.68 0.16
C THR A 140 0.64 21.55 1.18
N ALA A 141 0.72 21.20 2.46
CA ALA A 141 0.11 22.00 3.53
C ALA A 141 0.73 23.40 3.62
N VAL A 142 2.06 23.51 3.63
CA VAL A 142 2.77 24.80 3.64
C VAL A 142 2.38 25.67 2.44
N ILE A 143 2.38 25.09 1.24
CA ILE A 143 2.02 25.81 0.01
C ILE A 143 0.57 26.33 0.06
N ASN A 144 -0.35 25.51 0.56
CA ASN A 144 -1.75 25.93 0.69
C ASN A 144 -1.91 27.04 1.75
N GLN A 145 -1.13 26.98 2.82
CA GLN A 145 -1.12 28.03 3.85
C GLN A 145 -0.60 29.36 3.32
N ILE A 146 0.51 29.36 2.59
CA ILE A 146 1.02 30.56 1.90
C ILE A 146 -0.04 31.14 0.97
N ARG A 147 -0.69 30.32 0.17
CA ARG A 147 -1.76 30.76 -0.75
C ARG A 147 -2.95 31.33 -0.03
N SER A 148 -3.35 30.73 1.08
CA SER A 148 -4.45 31.23 1.91
C SER A 148 -4.14 32.61 2.46
N PHE A 149 -2.93 32.81 3.02
CA PHE A 149 -2.53 34.12 3.54
C PHE A 149 -2.47 35.18 2.45
N LEU A 150 -1.91 34.87 1.29
CA LEU A 150 -1.89 35.82 0.17
C LEU A 150 -3.30 36.16 -0.34
N LEU A 151 -4.20 35.18 -0.37
CA LEU A 151 -5.58 35.38 -0.83
C LEU A 151 -6.37 36.28 0.12
N GLU A 152 -6.18 36.18 1.44
CA GLU A 152 -6.79 37.09 2.44
C GLU A 152 -6.34 38.55 2.25
N HIS A 153 -5.21 38.78 1.63
CA HIS A 153 -4.71 40.10 1.25
C HIS A 153 -4.99 40.48 -0.22
N GLY A 154 -5.96 39.79 -0.86
CA GLY A 154 -6.36 40.07 -2.24
C GLY A 154 -5.39 39.63 -3.32
N ILE A 155 -4.34 38.84 -2.96
CA ILE A 155 -3.33 38.35 -3.91
C ILE A 155 -3.67 36.91 -4.31
N ALA A 156 -4.34 36.76 -5.45
CA ALA A 156 -4.70 35.44 -5.99
C ALA A 156 -3.57 34.91 -6.89
N ILE A 157 -3.10 33.67 -6.61
CA ILE A 157 -2.09 32.98 -7.43
C ILE A 157 -2.72 31.77 -8.10
N ARG A 158 -2.47 31.61 -9.39
CA ARG A 158 -2.94 30.47 -10.19
C ARG A 158 -2.52 29.15 -9.53
N GLN A 159 -3.41 28.15 -9.60
CA GLN A 159 -3.17 26.83 -9.06
C GLN A 159 -1.98 26.16 -9.77
N GLY A 160 -1.11 25.49 -8.98
CA GLY A 160 0.09 24.77 -9.41
C GLY A 160 1.35 25.30 -8.70
N LEU A 161 2.25 24.39 -8.37
CA LEU A 161 3.49 24.67 -7.64
C LEU A 161 4.37 25.70 -8.36
N ARG A 162 4.46 25.55 -9.68
CA ARG A 162 5.27 26.40 -10.56
C ARG A 162 4.91 27.87 -10.43
N PHE A 163 3.60 28.20 -10.43
CA PHE A 163 3.17 29.59 -10.41
C PHE A 163 3.49 30.28 -9.09
N LEU A 164 3.29 29.59 -7.97
CA LEU A 164 3.67 30.15 -6.67
C LEU A 164 5.20 30.34 -6.58
N ARG A 165 6.00 29.38 -7.03
CA ARG A 165 7.46 29.48 -7.02
C ARG A 165 7.98 30.67 -7.85
N GLN A 166 7.35 30.96 -8.98
CA GLN A 166 7.72 32.05 -9.85
C GLN A 166 7.29 33.43 -9.31
N GLN A 167 6.10 33.52 -8.72
CA GLN A 167 5.51 34.81 -8.32
C GLN A 167 5.84 35.24 -6.88
N LEU A 168 6.10 34.29 -5.99
CA LEU A 168 6.29 34.58 -4.57
C LEU A 168 7.43 35.56 -4.28
N PRO A 169 8.62 35.48 -4.90
CA PRO A 169 9.69 36.46 -4.67
C PRO A 169 9.28 37.90 -5.04
N ASP A 170 8.62 38.07 -6.16
CA ASP A 170 8.15 39.38 -6.61
C ASP A 170 7.05 39.95 -5.70
N ILE A 171 6.15 39.07 -5.23
CA ILE A 171 5.09 39.48 -4.29
C ILE A 171 5.70 39.99 -2.98
N LEU A 172 6.65 39.26 -2.42
CA LEU A 172 7.31 39.64 -1.16
C LEU A 172 8.11 40.94 -1.29
N ALA A 173 8.73 41.18 -2.47
CA ALA A 173 9.49 42.38 -2.72
C ALA A 173 8.65 43.63 -3.02
N LYS A 174 7.48 43.48 -3.66
CA LYS A 174 6.74 44.62 -4.25
C LYS A 174 5.37 44.92 -3.61
N ARG A 175 4.87 44.02 -2.74
CA ARG A 175 3.49 44.15 -2.17
C ARG A 175 3.48 44.53 -0.70
N SER A 176 4.43 45.37 -0.28
CA SER A 176 4.42 46.02 1.03
C SER A 176 3.24 47.03 1.21
N ASP A 177 2.57 47.37 0.12
CA ASP A 177 1.33 48.18 0.12
C ASP A 177 0.15 47.43 0.77
N VAL A 178 0.10 46.09 0.65
CA VAL A 178 -1.01 45.27 1.17
C VAL A 178 -0.57 44.25 2.23
N LEU A 179 0.70 43.86 2.26
CA LEU A 179 1.27 42.90 3.21
C LEU A 179 1.99 43.66 4.33
N SER A 180 1.57 43.45 5.58
CA SER A 180 2.31 43.97 6.72
C SER A 180 3.69 43.38 6.85
N PRO A 181 4.68 44.05 7.47
CA PRO A 181 6.01 43.49 7.71
C PRO A 181 5.96 42.15 8.45
N ARG A 182 5.00 41.95 9.34
CA ARG A 182 4.76 40.68 10.04
C ARG A 182 4.33 39.59 9.08
N MET A 183 3.39 39.88 8.16
CA MET A 183 2.90 38.90 7.19
C MET A 183 4.01 38.50 6.20
N ILE A 184 4.82 39.45 5.72
CA ILE A 184 5.98 39.18 4.87
C ILE A 184 6.90 38.20 5.57
N ARG A 185 7.32 38.47 6.81
CA ARG A 185 8.19 37.58 7.58
C ARG A 185 7.60 36.17 7.74
N ILE A 186 6.30 36.06 8.06
CA ILE A 186 5.63 34.74 8.20
C ILE A 186 5.69 33.97 6.88
N ILE A 187 5.45 34.63 5.76
CA ILE A 187 5.46 33.97 4.43
C ILE A 187 6.88 33.59 4.02
N GLU A 188 7.89 34.42 4.37
CA GLU A 188 9.31 34.12 4.16
C GLU A 188 9.74 32.87 4.95
N ASP A 189 9.36 32.76 6.24
CA ASP A 189 9.61 31.60 7.07
C ASP A 189 9.00 30.31 6.46
N LEU A 190 7.72 30.38 6.06
CA LEU A 190 7.04 29.28 5.38
C LEU A 190 7.68 28.94 4.03
N SER A 191 8.17 29.92 3.29
CA SER A 191 8.93 29.70 2.04
C SER A 191 10.26 29.00 2.30
N GLY A 192 10.91 29.30 3.43
CA GLY A 192 12.09 28.59 3.93
C GLY A 192 11.79 27.13 4.24
N ASP A 193 10.68 26.88 4.95
CA ASP A 193 10.22 25.51 5.23
C ASP A 193 9.93 24.74 3.94
N TRP A 194 9.27 25.37 2.99
CA TRP A 194 8.99 24.75 1.70
C TRP A 194 10.27 24.34 0.97
N ARG A 195 11.29 25.20 0.90
CA ARG A 195 12.59 24.88 0.27
C ARG A 195 13.25 23.68 0.94
N ARG A 196 13.33 23.67 2.27
CA ARG A 196 13.86 22.52 3.03
C ARG A 196 13.10 21.22 2.79
N LEU A 197 11.77 21.30 2.64
CA LEU A 197 10.96 20.12 2.30
C LEU A 197 11.23 19.64 0.87
N ASP A 198 11.39 20.53 -0.10
CA ASP A 198 11.72 20.16 -1.48
C ASP A 198 13.06 19.43 -1.55
N GLU A 199 14.13 19.97 -0.93
CA GLU A 199 15.46 19.35 -0.86
C GLU A 199 15.38 17.91 -0.27
N ARG A 200 14.65 17.75 0.82
CA ARG A 200 14.49 16.43 1.45
C ARG A 200 13.68 15.46 0.58
N ILE A 201 12.66 15.94 -0.11
CA ILE A 201 11.87 15.12 -1.04
C ILE A 201 12.72 14.69 -2.22
N GLU A 202 13.54 15.57 -2.77
CA GLU A 202 14.46 15.28 -3.87
C GLU A 202 15.49 14.24 -3.46
N HIS A 203 16.13 14.39 -2.28
CA HIS A 203 17.10 13.44 -1.77
C HIS A 203 16.50 12.02 -1.62
N ILE A 204 15.36 11.90 -0.94
CA ILE A 204 14.69 10.59 -0.77
C ILE A 204 14.20 10.03 -2.11
N THR A 205 13.78 10.90 -3.03
CA THR A 205 13.33 10.46 -4.36
C THR A 205 14.52 9.88 -5.14
N ALA A 206 15.67 10.53 -5.12
CA ALA A 206 16.90 10.04 -5.77
C ALA A 206 17.35 8.68 -5.17
N GLU A 207 17.30 8.53 -3.86
CA GLU A 207 17.61 7.26 -3.20
C GLU A 207 16.67 6.12 -3.66
N ILE A 208 15.37 6.39 -3.70
CA ILE A 208 14.38 5.41 -4.20
C ILE A 208 14.64 5.08 -5.67
N GLU A 209 15.00 6.04 -6.50
CA GLU A 209 15.31 5.83 -7.92
C GLU A 209 16.54 4.95 -8.12
N VAL A 210 17.60 5.17 -7.34
CA VAL A 210 18.80 4.31 -7.35
C VAL A 210 18.45 2.88 -6.96
N LEU A 211 17.70 2.69 -5.86
CA LEU A 211 17.25 1.37 -5.42
C LEU A 211 16.36 0.68 -6.48
N ALA A 212 15.49 1.44 -7.15
CA ALA A 212 14.65 0.91 -8.21
C ALA A 212 15.46 0.46 -9.43
N GLN A 213 16.49 1.21 -9.82
CA GLN A 213 17.39 0.83 -10.93
C GLN A 213 18.21 -0.41 -10.58
N GLY A 214 18.63 -0.59 -9.33
CA GLY A 214 19.33 -1.79 -8.87
C GLY A 214 18.48 -3.06 -8.84
N SER A 215 17.15 -2.95 -8.80
CA SER A 215 16.22 -4.07 -8.70
C SER A 215 15.73 -4.55 -10.07
N GLU A 216 15.96 -5.84 -10.41
CA GLU A 216 15.46 -6.44 -11.66
C GLU A 216 13.93 -6.33 -11.77
N SER A 217 13.21 -6.67 -10.70
CA SER A 217 11.76 -6.57 -10.66
C SER A 217 11.26 -5.14 -10.90
N CYS A 218 11.97 -4.14 -10.39
CA CYS A 218 11.63 -2.74 -10.65
C CYS A 218 11.93 -2.34 -12.10
N ARG A 219 13.07 -2.78 -12.68
CA ARG A 219 13.40 -2.53 -14.09
C ARG A 219 12.33 -3.10 -15.01
N GLN A 220 11.89 -4.33 -14.77
CA GLN A 220 10.80 -4.95 -15.53
C GLN A 220 9.49 -4.17 -15.39
N LEU A 221 9.12 -3.76 -14.18
CA LEU A 221 7.94 -2.95 -13.94
C LEU A 221 7.99 -1.58 -14.63
N MET A 222 9.16 -0.95 -14.71
CA MET A 222 9.35 0.34 -15.39
C MET A 222 9.16 0.27 -16.91
N THR A 223 9.15 -0.92 -17.51
CA THR A 223 8.76 -1.10 -18.91
C THR A 223 7.25 -0.90 -19.15
N VAL A 224 6.43 -0.97 -18.10
CA VAL A 224 4.97 -0.74 -18.20
C VAL A 224 4.72 0.76 -18.38
N PRO A 225 3.96 1.18 -19.41
CA PRO A 225 3.63 2.58 -19.60
C PRO A 225 3.04 3.23 -18.35
N GLY A 226 3.55 4.40 -17.97
CA GLY A 226 3.11 5.15 -16.81
C GLY A 226 3.59 4.61 -15.45
N VAL A 227 4.40 3.56 -15.44
CA VAL A 227 5.04 3.03 -14.23
C VAL A 227 6.50 3.49 -14.20
N GLY A 228 6.80 4.46 -13.37
CA GLY A 228 8.17 4.94 -13.11
C GLY A 228 8.77 4.31 -11.84
N PRO A 229 10.01 4.73 -11.48
CA PRO A 229 10.74 4.19 -10.33
C PRO A 229 9.93 4.17 -9.02
N ILE A 230 9.22 5.25 -8.74
CA ILE A 230 8.40 5.40 -7.53
C ILE A 230 7.25 4.38 -7.48
N ILE A 231 6.59 4.10 -8.61
CA ILE A 231 5.48 3.14 -8.65
C ILE A 231 6.04 1.72 -8.56
N ALA A 232 7.10 1.43 -9.31
CA ALA A 232 7.74 0.12 -9.36
C ALA A 232 8.26 -0.30 -7.97
N SER A 233 9.07 0.55 -7.35
CA SER A 233 9.63 0.29 -6.02
C SER A 233 8.57 0.22 -4.92
N ALA A 234 7.55 1.09 -4.94
CA ALA A 234 6.43 1.01 -4.01
C ALA A 234 5.64 -0.30 -4.15
N MET A 235 5.51 -0.80 -5.38
CA MET A 235 4.83 -2.07 -5.65
C MET A 235 5.65 -3.25 -5.12
N VAL A 236 6.95 -3.33 -5.39
CA VAL A 236 7.85 -4.37 -4.87
C VAL A 236 7.88 -4.34 -3.34
N ALA A 237 8.01 -3.16 -2.73
CA ALA A 237 7.97 -3.00 -1.28
C ALA A 237 6.64 -3.48 -0.66
N ALA A 238 5.53 -3.33 -1.36
CA ALA A 238 4.22 -3.70 -0.84
C ALA A 238 3.88 -5.18 -1.01
N ILE A 239 4.21 -5.79 -2.15
CA ILE A 239 3.71 -7.11 -2.54
C ILE A 239 4.81 -8.11 -2.94
N GLY A 240 6.10 -7.74 -2.83
CA GLY A 240 7.22 -8.60 -3.23
C GLY A 240 7.11 -8.99 -4.71
N ASN A 241 7.15 -10.27 -4.98
CA ASN A 241 7.02 -10.85 -6.33
C ASN A 241 5.56 -10.98 -6.84
N GLY A 242 4.57 -10.54 -6.05
CA GLY A 242 3.16 -10.55 -6.45
C GLY A 242 2.45 -11.90 -6.41
N THR A 243 3.08 -12.96 -5.90
CA THR A 243 2.50 -14.34 -5.84
C THR A 243 1.27 -14.44 -4.93
N ALA A 244 1.13 -13.53 -3.95
CA ALA A 244 -0.05 -13.46 -3.08
C ALA A 244 -1.36 -13.19 -3.83
N PHE A 245 -1.30 -12.77 -5.08
CA PHE A 245 -2.49 -12.50 -5.90
C PHE A 245 -2.57 -13.49 -7.06
N ALA A 246 -3.55 -14.37 -7.06
CA ALA A 246 -3.74 -15.36 -8.13
C ALA A 246 -3.95 -14.69 -9.50
N LYS A 247 -4.71 -13.60 -9.54
CA LYS A 247 -5.04 -12.87 -10.78
C LYS A 247 -4.79 -11.36 -10.63
N GLY A 248 -4.54 -10.66 -11.73
CA GLY A 248 -4.39 -9.20 -11.73
C GLY A 248 -5.64 -8.46 -11.21
N ARG A 249 -6.83 -9.07 -11.35
CA ARG A 249 -8.09 -8.55 -10.78
C ARG A 249 -8.05 -8.50 -9.25
N ASP A 250 -7.42 -9.47 -8.61
CA ASP A 250 -7.30 -9.52 -7.15
C ASP A 250 -6.40 -8.40 -6.62
N PHE A 251 -5.31 -8.10 -7.33
CA PHE A 251 -4.45 -6.98 -7.01
C PHE A 251 -5.18 -5.63 -7.20
N ALA A 252 -5.91 -5.46 -8.30
CA ALA A 252 -6.72 -4.25 -8.51
C ALA A 252 -7.82 -4.09 -7.45
N ALA A 253 -8.42 -5.19 -6.99
CA ALA A 253 -9.38 -5.20 -5.88
C ALA A 253 -8.71 -4.81 -4.56
N TRP A 254 -7.52 -5.35 -4.29
CA TRP A 254 -6.72 -4.99 -3.12
C TRP A 254 -6.29 -3.52 -3.11
N LEU A 255 -6.07 -2.90 -4.28
CA LEU A 255 -5.86 -1.46 -4.42
C LEU A 255 -7.14 -0.64 -4.24
N GLY A 256 -8.30 -1.28 -4.26
CA GLY A 256 -9.60 -0.60 -4.19
C GLY A 256 -9.96 0.16 -5.47
N LEU A 257 -9.45 -0.28 -6.63
CA LEU A 257 -9.72 0.28 -7.95
C LEU A 257 -10.90 -0.39 -8.67
N ILE A 258 -11.60 -1.32 -8.01
CA ILE A 258 -12.81 -1.95 -8.53
C ILE A 258 -14.07 -1.24 -8.00
N PRO A 259 -15.18 -1.24 -8.75
CA PRO A 259 -16.44 -0.67 -8.28
C PRO A 259 -16.97 -1.43 -7.05
N LYS A 260 -17.69 -0.73 -6.18
CA LYS A 260 -18.54 -1.34 -5.19
C LYS A 260 -19.70 -2.02 -5.92
N GLN A 261 -20.04 -3.22 -5.53
CA GLN A 261 -21.18 -3.94 -6.04
C GLN A 261 -22.23 -4.11 -4.93
N MET A 262 -23.46 -3.81 -5.24
CA MET A 262 -24.64 -4.13 -4.45
C MET A 262 -25.56 -4.93 -5.34
N SER A 263 -25.72 -6.21 -5.03
CA SER A 263 -26.57 -7.10 -5.80
C SER A 263 -27.65 -7.65 -4.87
N THR A 264 -28.91 -7.56 -5.32
CA THR A 264 -30.07 -8.14 -4.66
C THR A 264 -30.91 -8.81 -5.73
N GLY A 265 -31.19 -10.10 -5.57
CA GLY A 265 -31.86 -10.89 -6.60
C GLY A 265 -31.09 -10.82 -7.93
N ASP A 266 -31.78 -10.59 -9.01
CA ASP A 266 -31.18 -10.54 -10.35
C ASP A 266 -30.63 -9.17 -10.75
N ARG A 267 -30.66 -8.18 -9.85
CA ARG A 267 -30.20 -6.82 -10.14
C ARG A 267 -28.80 -6.58 -9.59
N THR A 268 -27.84 -6.27 -10.49
CA THR A 268 -26.49 -5.82 -10.12
C THR A 268 -26.37 -4.30 -10.24
N ILE A 269 -26.04 -3.64 -9.13
CA ILE A 269 -25.78 -2.20 -9.09
C ILE A 269 -24.31 -1.99 -8.83
N LEU A 270 -23.61 -1.31 -9.76
CA LEU A 270 -22.22 -0.91 -9.63
C LEU A 270 -22.11 0.55 -9.20
N GLY A 271 -21.43 0.78 -8.08
CA GLY A 271 -21.17 2.12 -7.56
C GLY A 271 -19.76 2.63 -7.91
N ARG A 272 -19.32 3.65 -7.17
CA ARG A 272 -17.93 4.17 -7.25
C ARG A 272 -16.93 3.11 -6.79
N ILE A 273 -15.64 3.31 -7.09
CA ILE A 273 -14.58 2.40 -6.62
C ILE A 273 -14.60 2.22 -5.11
N THR A 274 -14.21 1.02 -4.65
CA THR A 274 -14.29 0.64 -3.23
C THR A 274 -13.40 1.49 -2.34
N LYS A 275 -12.28 1.99 -2.85
CA LYS A 275 -11.22 2.70 -2.12
C LYS A 275 -10.65 1.92 -0.92
N ARG A 276 -10.93 0.62 -0.81
CA ARG A 276 -10.36 -0.28 0.20
C ARG A 276 -8.87 -0.54 -0.08
N GLY A 277 -8.15 -1.05 0.91
CA GLY A 277 -6.76 -1.49 0.77
C GLY A 277 -5.73 -0.37 0.60
N ASN A 278 -4.66 -0.60 -0.15
CA ASN A 278 -3.50 0.27 -0.18
C ASN A 278 -3.76 1.63 -0.87
N ARG A 279 -4.01 2.66 -0.06
CA ARG A 279 -4.27 4.03 -0.54
C ARG A 279 -3.08 4.62 -1.29
N TYR A 280 -1.85 4.38 -0.81
CA TYR A 280 -0.65 4.97 -1.39
C TYR A 280 -0.43 4.47 -2.82
N LEU A 281 -0.38 3.15 -3.02
CA LEU A 281 -0.24 2.56 -4.37
C LEU A 281 -1.41 2.94 -5.29
N ARG A 282 -2.63 2.96 -4.79
CA ARG A 282 -3.78 3.43 -5.58
C ARG A 282 -3.56 4.84 -6.09
N THR A 283 -3.08 5.76 -5.24
CA THR A 283 -2.78 7.14 -5.64
C THR A 283 -1.67 7.18 -6.70
N LEU A 284 -0.62 6.39 -6.54
CA LEU A 284 0.47 6.32 -7.50
C LEU A 284 0.00 5.80 -8.87
N PHE A 285 -0.78 4.71 -8.93
CA PHE A 285 -1.35 4.21 -10.19
C PHE A 285 -2.31 5.22 -10.84
N MET A 286 -3.07 5.96 -10.05
CA MET A 286 -3.91 7.06 -10.56
C MET A 286 -3.07 8.18 -11.19
N GLN A 287 -1.93 8.53 -10.59
CA GLN A 287 -1.01 9.51 -11.17
C GLN A 287 -0.34 8.98 -12.44
N GLY A 288 0.12 7.74 -12.46
CA GLY A 288 0.65 7.08 -13.66
C GLY A 288 -0.36 7.09 -14.82
N ALA A 289 -1.63 6.78 -14.52
CA ALA A 289 -2.70 6.87 -15.51
C ALA A 289 -2.90 8.30 -16.03
N ARG A 290 -2.89 9.30 -15.16
CA ARG A 290 -3.03 10.72 -15.56
C ARG A 290 -1.89 11.19 -16.47
N VAL A 291 -0.65 10.77 -16.19
CA VAL A 291 0.51 11.09 -17.06
C VAL A 291 0.31 10.58 -18.48
N ILE A 292 -0.25 9.38 -18.65
CA ILE A 292 -0.60 8.84 -19.98
C ILE A 292 -1.70 9.69 -20.62
N LEU A 293 -2.76 10.01 -19.87
CA LEU A 293 -3.90 10.77 -20.38
C LEU A 293 -3.54 12.18 -20.85
N LEU A 294 -2.50 12.80 -20.29
CA LEU A 294 -2.01 14.12 -20.71
C LEU A 294 -1.36 14.13 -22.11
N ARG A 295 -1.08 12.95 -22.70
CA ARG A 295 -0.38 12.83 -23.99
C ARG A 295 -1.18 11.97 -24.99
N PRO A 296 -2.35 12.42 -25.50
CA PRO A 296 -3.20 11.63 -26.38
C PRO A 296 -2.49 11.13 -27.64
N ALA A 297 -1.60 11.93 -28.22
CA ALA A 297 -0.82 11.57 -29.40
C ALA A 297 0.06 10.29 -29.23
N ASN A 298 0.34 9.92 -27.96
CA ASN A 298 1.13 8.72 -27.66
C ASN A 298 0.28 7.48 -27.32
N TRP A 299 -1.04 7.59 -27.25
CA TRP A 299 -1.89 6.48 -26.80
C TRP A 299 -1.75 5.25 -27.70
N MET A 300 -1.71 5.46 -29.02
CA MET A 300 -1.61 4.36 -30.00
C MET A 300 -0.27 3.60 -29.96
N LYS A 301 0.74 4.13 -29.25
CA LYS A 301 2.00 3.42 -28.99
C LYS A 301 1.86 2.29 -27.97
N HIS A 302 0.74 2.24 -27.24
CA HIS A 302 0.48 1.26 -26.21
C HIS A 302 -0.52 0.21 -26.69
N SER A 303 -0.38 -1.05 -26.29
CA SER A 303 -1.32 -2.13 -26.64
C SER A 303 -2.76 -1.87 -26.23
N PHE A 304 -3.00 -0.94 -25.33
CA PHE A 304 -4.32 -0.51 -24.88
C PHE A 304 -4.78 0.81 -25.52
N GLY A 305 -4.07 1.32 -26.51
CA GLY A 305 -4.39 2.58 -27.19
C GLY A 305 -5.78 2.61 -27.82
N PRO A 306 -6.19 1.62 -28.64
CA PRO A 306 -7.53 1.58 -29.21
C PRO A 306 -8.64 1.59 -28.15
N TRP A 307 -8.46 0.81 -27.07
CA TRP A 307 -9.38 0.83 -25.93
C TRP A 307 -9.44 2.20 -25.25
N LEU A 308 -8.30 2.86 -25.09
CA LEU A 308 -8.21 4.16 -24.43
C LEU A 308 -8.92 5.24 -25.24
N THR A 309 -8.73 5.26 -26.56
CA THR A 309 -9.42 6.17 -27.48
C THR A 309 -10.94 5.96 -27.45
N ALA A 310 -11.40 4.73 -27.56
CA ALA A 310 -12.83 4.40 -27.48
C ALA A 310 -13.47 4.76 -26.12
N ALA A 311 -12.71 4.56 -25.03
CA ALA A 311 -13.18 4.89 -23.68
C ALA A 311 -13.21 6.41 -23.42
N ALA A 312 -12.29 7.19 -23.99
CA ALA A 312 -12.24 8.64 -23.86
C ALA A 312 -13.50 9.32 -24.44
N ASN A 313 -14.08 8.78 -25.51
CA ASN A 313 -15.27 9.33 -26.15
C ASN A 313 -16.55 9.20 -25.30
N ARG A 314 -16.56 8.31 -24.29
CA ARG A 314 -17.77 7.99 -23.50
C ARG A 314 -17.62 8.22 -21.99
N LEU A 315 -16.41 8.34 -21.49
CA LEU A 315 -16.14 8.42 -20.05
C LEU A 315 -15.65 9.80 -19.66
N HIS A 316 -16.19 10.32 -18.57
CA HIS A 316 -15.61 11.50 -17.95
C HIS A 316 -14.14 11.26 -17.58
N HIS A 317 -13.26 12.25 -17.74
CA HIS A 317 -11.81 12.19 -17.54
C HIS A 317 -11.37 11.47 -16.24
N ASN A 318 -12.00 11.76 -15.11
CA ASN A 318 -11.65 11.11 -13.83
C ASN A 318 -12.04 9.62 -13.77
N VAL A 319 -13.12 9.24 -14.47
CA VAL A 319 -13.55 7.83 -14.59
C VAL A 319 -12.57 7.08 -15.49
N LEU A 320 -12.17 7.69 -16.61
CA LEU A 320 -11.17 7.17 -17.53
C LEU A 320 -9.82 6.96 -16.82
N ALA A 321 -9.35 7.95 -16.04
CA ALA A 321 -8.12 7.83 -15.24
C ALA A 321 -8.19 6.65 -14.26
N THR A 322 -9.34 6.43 -13.63
CA THR A 322 -9.55 5.30 -12.71
C THR A 322 -9.55 3.96 -13.45
N ALA A 323 -10.21 3.88 -14.60
CA ALA A 323 -10.26 2.68 -15.43
C ALA A 323 -8.85 2.32 -15.96
N LEU A 324 -8.10 3.32 -16.40
CA LEU A 324 -6.71 3.14 -16.84
C LEU A 324 -5.81 2.71 -15.67
N ALA A 325 -5.92 3.33 -14.49
CA ALA A 325 -5.17 2.93 -13.30
C ALA A 325 -5.42 1.46 -12.92
N ASN A 326 -6.68 1.00 -13.00
CA ASN A 326 -7.02 -0.41 -12.82
C ASN A 326 -6.32 -1.31 -13.86
N LYS A 327 -6.35 -0.91 -15.14
CA LYS A 327 -5.70 -1.67 -16.22
C LYS A 327 -4.19 -1.73 -16.03
N LEU A 328 -3.54 -0.60 -15.70
CA LEU A 328 -2.09 -0.53 -15.42
C LEU A 328 -1.70 -1.41 -14.23
N ALA A 329 -2.44 -1.36 -13.13
CA ALA A 329 -2.18 -2.21 -11.97
C ALA A 329 -2.24 -3.70 -12.33
N ARG A 330 -3.21 -4.12 -13.14
CA ARG A 330 -3.33 -5.52 -13.59
C ARG A 330 -2.17 -5.93 -14.49
N ILE A 331 -1.74 -5.06 -15.40
CA ILE A 331 -0.57 -5.28 -16.26
C ILE A 331 0.69 -5.38 -15.41
N ALA A 332 0.93 -4.40 -14.53
CA ALA A 332 2.11 -4.38 -13.66
C ALA A 332 2.22 -5.64 -12.79
N ARG A 333 1.09 -6.12 -12.21
CA ARG A 333 1.09 -7.39 -11.47
C ARG A 333 1.48 -8.57 -12.35
N THR A 334 1.03 -8.62 -13.61
CA THR A 334 1.37 -9.71 -14.53
C THR A 334 2.84 -9.68 -14.91
N VAL A 335 3.39 -8.51 -15.19
CA VAL A 335 4.83 -8.29 -15.46
C VAL A 335 5.66 -8.79 -14.27
N LEU A 336 5.32 -8.36 -13.06
CA LEU A 336 6.03 -8.76 -11.84
C LEU A 336 5.99 -10.27 -11.58
N MET A 337 4.81 -10.88 -11.73
CA MET A 337 4.61 -12.31 -11.50
C MET A 337 5.32 -13.19 -12.53
N GLN A 338 5.42 -12.73 -13.77
CA GLN A 338 6.05 -13.47 -14.85
C GLN A 338 7.55 -13.18 -14.97
N ALA A 339 8.07 -12.28 -14.14
CA ALA A 339 9.48 -11.84 -14.15
C ALA A 339 9.97 -11.48 -15.56
N ARG A 340 9.15 -10.73 -16.32
CA ARG A 340 9.47 -10.34 -17.71
C ARG A 340 9.07 -8.89 -17.99
N SER A 341 9.70 -8.28 -18.98
CA SER A 341 9.36 -6.94 -19.45
C SER A 341 7.95 -6.90 -20.07
N TYR A 342 7.34 -5.71 -20.04
CA TYR A 342 6.09 -5.47 -20.74
C TYR A 342 6.32 -5.46 -22.24
N GLU A 343 5.56 -6.28 -22.95
CA GLU A 343 5.50 -6.29 -24.41
C GLU A 343 4.14 -5.76 -24.87
N ALA A 344 4.14 -4.80 -25.75
CA ALA A 344 2.94 -4.36 -26.42
C ALA A 344 2.48 -5.48 -27.37
N ARG A 345 1.30 -6.06 -27.12
CA ARG A 345 0.68 -6.98 -28.09
C ARG A 345 0.41 -6.17 -29.37
N VAL A 346 1.12 -6.46 -30.40
CA VAL A 346 0.78 -6.03 -31.75
C VAL A 346 -0.34 -6.96 -32.18
N GLU A 347 -1.57 -6.47 -32.34
CA GLU A 347 -2.61 -7.24 -33.03
C GLU A 347 -2.11 -7.47 -34.47
N PRO A 348 -2.14 -8.72 -34.98
CA PRO A 348 -1.85 -8.96 -36.38
C PRO A 348 -2.81 -8.08 -37.18
N ARG A 349 -2.27 -7.24 -38.06
CA ARG A 349 -3.06 -6.55 -39.06
C ARG A 349 -3.81 -7.64 -39.83
N THR A 350 -5.11 -7.75 -39.65
CA THR A 350 -5.96 -8.48 -40.56
C THR A 350 -5.79 -7.85 -41.92
N ALA A 351 -5.17 -8.62 -42.82
CA ALA A 351 -4.99 -8.26 -44.21
C ALA A 351 -6.37 -8.17 -44.88
#